data_1d1a12ab40bf7118f229dc26dbcf5531
#
_entry.id   1d1a12ab40bf7118f229dc26dbcf5531
#
_cell.length_a   1.000
_cell.length_b   1.000
_cell.length_c   1.000
_cell.angle_alpha   90.00
_cell.angle_beta   90.00
_cell.angle_gamma   90.00
#
_symmetry.space_group_name_H-M   'P 1'
#
loop_
_entity.id
_entity.type
_entity.pdbx_description
1 polymer ?
#
loop_
_entity_poly.entity_id
_entity_poly.type
_entity_poly.pdbx_seq_one_letter_code
_entity_poly.pdbx_strand_id
1 'polypeptide(L)'
;MIGQPGMTGAPVRNIDAIVDLVRTGATAFDAAVAYVTDSGVDALLSKISSSGADAEWAVVTKRFLVSIDWYRSDPTALERLAALPAEVRVHDGRRVVDRPGCVPFVPWHPKWFSVHGSSARGHLVGSGNLSRNGLVSGHEAGVLQIVRKPSNKTEKVVEAAIRAGEAWFEDSWTGAAPLPTVLDKYRRGFAALPKTEVARNDDVADVSGRVGTRYGLTAEQLAALTSATNFWIEGTGGISKNRGPSRPGNQLNMSALTRVFFGGSADEVPRNSALLSVTIEHPADQTVSSGAPIRFSDNSMDVITLPVPGSPWSTSYDDRVLLFTKATRGAALHYVLTVRSGAGARSWRNASEAQGTSFSMRSGRRWGVFG
;
A
#
# COMPACT_ATOMS: atom_id res chain seq x y z
N MET A 1 -17.21 11.61 13.49
CA MET A 1 -16.36 10.46 13.10
C MET A 1 -16.87 9.94 11.78
N ILE A 2 -15.99 9.77 10.80
CA ILE A 2 -16.34 9.24 9.48
C ILE A 2 -15.78 7.83 9.39
N GLY A 3 -16.62 6.87 9.04
CA GLY A 3 -16.22 5.49 8.81
C GLY A 3 -16.71 5.03 7.46
N GLN A 4 -15.92 4.20 6.78
CA GLN A 4 -16.24 3.61 5.49
C GLN A 4 -16.72 2.16 5.63
N PRO A 5 -17.16 1.48 4.53
CA PRO A 5 -17.76 0.14 4.59
C PRO A 5 -17.00 -0.84 5.48
N GLY A 6 -17.72 -1.55 6.35
CA GLY A 6 -17.19 -2.47 7.36
C GLY A 6 -17.39 -2.03 8.81
N MET A 7 -17.83 -0.79 9.04
CA MET A 7 -18.24 -0.33 10.37
C MET A 7 -19.75 -0.47 10.55
N THR A 8 -20.18 -0.83 11.77
CA THR A 8 -21.60 -0.84 12.15
C THR A 8 -22.11 0.60 12.32
N GLY A 9 -23.05 1.01 11.50
CA GLY A 9 -23.63 2.36 11.44
C GLY A 9 -23.74 2.84 9.99
N ALA A 10 -24.49 3.92 9.73
CA ALA A 10 -24.55 4.49 8.38
C ALA A 10 -23.18 5.11 8.04
N PRO A 11 -22.41 4.51 7.13
CA PRO A 11 -21.05 4.97 6.85
C PRO A 11 -21.13 6.28 6.05
N VAL A 12 -20.59 7.34 6.62
CA VAL A 12 -20.25 8.55 5.85
C VAL A 12 -18.88 8.32 5.23
N ARG A 13 -18.80 8.34 3.90
CA ARG A 13 -17.54 8.17 3.18
C ARG A 13 -16.74 9.47 3.21
N ASN A 14 -15.42 9.39 3.11
CA ASN A 14 -14.56 10.57 3.00
C ASN A 14 -15.00 11.49 1.85
N ILE A 15 -15.45 10.91 0.73
CA ILE A 15 -15.90 11.67 -0.42
C ILE A 15 -17.19 12.47 -0.14
N ASP A 16 -18.11 11.93 0.66
CA ASP A 16 -19.33 12.62 1.06
C ASP A 16 -18.97 13.81 1.97
N ALA A 17 -18.03 13.63 2.89
CA ALA A 17 -17.51 14.67 3.76
C ALA A 17 -16.80 15.81 2.99
N ILE A 18 -16.08 15.48 1.90
CA ILE A 18 -15.47 16.50 1.04
C ILE A 18 -16.55 17.32 0.33
N VAL A 19 -17.61 16.68 -0.14
CA VAL A 19 -18.77 17.41 -0.72
C VAL A 19 -19.43 18.32 0.31
N ASP A 20 -19.60 17.86 1.56
CA ASP A 20 -20.13 18.68 2.64
C ASP A 20 -19.25 19.92 2.92
N LEU A 21 -17.92 19.77 2.85
CA LEU A 21 -16.99 20.90 2.95
C LEU A 21 -17.21 21.88 1.79
N VAL A 22 -17.25 21.42 0.53
CA VAL A 22 -17.43 22.26 -0.64
C VAL A 22 -18.74 23.06 -0.56
N ARG A 23 -19.82 22.42 -0.12
CA ARG A 23 -21.16 23.04 0.04
C ARG A 23 -21.28 24.06 1.16
N THR A 24 -20.22 24.32 1.91
CA THR A 24 -20.26 25.36 2.96
C THR A 24 -20.33 26.78 2.41
N GLY A 25 -20.10 26.99 1.11
CA GLY A 25 -19.97 28.31 0.49
C GLY A 25 -18.64 28.99 0.83
N ALA A 26 -17.62 28.20 1.15
CA ALA A 26 -16.25 28.68 1.33
C ALA A 26 -15.65 29.18 0.01
N THR A 27 -14.63 30.01 0.10
CA THR A 27 -13.94 30.60 -1.08
C THR A 27 -12.66 29.89 -1.45
N ALA A 28 -12.11 29.07 -0.56
CA ALA A 28 -10.91 28.30 -0.80
C ALA A 28 -11.06 26.85 -0.36
N PHE A 29 -10.44 25.95 -1.10
CA PHE A 29 -10.31 24.51 -0.83
C PHE A 29 -8.85 24.11 -0.91
N ASP A 30 -8.34 23.57 0.16
CA ASP A 30 -6.97 23.09 0.30
C ASP A 30 -6.97 21.59 0.58
N ALA A 31 -6.09 20.87 -0.09
CA ALA A 31 -5.88 19.44 0.16
C ALA A 31 -4.40 19.13 0.33
N ALA A 32 -4.05 18.49 1.43
CA ALA A 32 -2.73 17.93 1.68
C ALA A 32 -2.85 16.41 1.72
N VAL A 33 -2.36 15.72 0.68
CA VAL A 33 -2.54 14.27 0.53
C VAL A 33 -1.25 13.61 0.09
N ALA A 34 -0.90 12.51 0.78
CA ALA A 34 0.33 11.80 0.49
C ALA A 34 0.34 11.21 -0.92
N TYR A 35 -0.79 10.63 -1.35
CA TYR A 35 -0.88 9.97 -2.64
C TYR A 35 -2.13 10.36 -3.40
N VAL A 36 -1.95 10.48 -4.72
CA VAL A 36 -3.01 10.82 -5.67
C VAL A 36 -3.04 9.77 -6.77
N THR A 37 -4.22 9.24 -7.07
CA THR A 37 -4.43 8.29 -8.14
C THR A 37 -5.46 8.80 -9.14
N ASP A 38 -5.40 8.31 -10.38
CA ASP A 38 -6.32 8.73 -11.44
C ASP A 38 -7.77 8.42 -11.08
N SER A 39 -8.03 7.22 -10.55
CA SER A 39 -9.36 6.83 -10.07
C SER A 39 -9.83 7.63 -8.85
N GLY A 40 -8.91 8.16 -8.04
CA GLY A 40 -9.24 9.06 -6.94
C GLY A 40 -9.71 10.43 -7.44
N VAL A 41 -9.04 10.97 -8.46
CA VAL A 41 -9.47 12.22 -9.11
C VAL A 41 -10.82 12.02 -9.79
N ASP A 42 -11.02 10.90 -10.52
CA ASP A 42 -12.32 10.55 -11.11
C ASP A 42 -13.42 10.47 -10.07
N ALA A 43 -13.18 9.79 -8.96
CA ALA A 43 -14.16 9.66 -7.89
C ALA A 43 -14.55 11.03 -7.32
N LEU A 44 -13.56 11.91 -7.06
CA LEU A 44 -13.81 13.26 -6.55
C LEU A 44 -14.67 14.06 -7.52
N LEU A 45 -14.27 14.17 -8.79
CA LEU A 45 -14.98 14.99 -9.78
C LEU A 45 -16.37 14.45 -10.08
N SER A 46 -16.51 13.13 -10.23
CA SER A 46 -17.81 12.47 -10.44
C SER A 46 -18.75 12.68 -9.26
N LYS A 47 -18.23 12.67 -8.02
CA LYS A 47 -19.07 12.89 -6.84
C LYS A 47 -19.47 14.35 -6.70
N ILE A 48 -18.60 15.30 -6.95
CA ILE A 48 -18.93 16.73 -7.00
C ILE A 48 -20.11 16.95 -7.97
N SER A 49 -19.97 16.45 -9.20
CA SER A 49 -21.01 16.59 -10.23
C SER A 49 -22.31 15.87 -9.84
N SER A 50 -22.25 14.59 -9.48
CA SER A 50 -23.46 13.81 -9.14
C SER A 50 -24.18 14.31 -7.89
N SER A 51 -23.51 15.08 -7.03
CA SER A 51 -24.13 15.71 -5.86
C SER A 51 -24.69 17.11 -6.18
N GLY A 52 -24.48 17.66 -7.35
CA GLY A 52 -24.91 19.01 -7.72
C GLY A 52 -24.10 20.12 -7.03
N ALA A 53 -22.84 19.87 -6.71
CA ALA A 53 -21.93 20.85 -6.10
C ALA A 53 -20.99 21.52 -7.11
N ASP A 54 -21.30 21.42 -8.41
CA ASP A 54 -20.45 21.94 -9.49
C ASP A 54 -20.29 23.47 -9.41
N ALA A 55 -21.36 24.18 -9.05
CA ALA A 55 -21.33 25.63 -8.97
C ALA A 55 -20.38 26.11 -7.86
N GLU A 56 -20.47 25.52 -6.67
CA GLU A 56 -19.56 25.81 -5.55
C GLU A 56 -18.15 25.40 -5.89
N TRP A 57 -17.97 24.22 -6.49
CA TRP A 57 -16.65 23.73 -6.91
C TRP A 57 -16.01 24.62 -7.97
N ALA A 58 -16.78 25.17 -8.90
CA ALA A 58 -16.27 26.04 -9.95
C ALA A 58 -15.64 27.34 -9.42
N VAL A 59 -16.26 27.93 -8.38
CA VAL A 59 -15.86 29.25 -7.87
C VAL A 59 -14.82 29.20 -6.74
N VAL A 60 -14.65 28.04 -6.09
CA VAL A 60 -13.67 27.89 -5.01
C VAL A 60 -12.25 27.85 -5.56
N THR A 61 -11.33 28.64 -4.98
CA THR A 61 -9.89 28.52 -5.26
C THR A 61 -9.37 27.21 -4.71
N LYS A 62 -8.61 26.45 -5.51
CA LYS A 62 -8.16 25.09 -5.15
C LYS A 62 -6.65 25.00 -5.09
N ARG A 63 -6.13 24.42 -4.01
CA ARG A 63 -4.70 24.12 -3.85
C ARG A 63 -4.52 22.67 -3.44
N PHE A 64 -3.65 21.96 -4.12
CA PHE A 64 -3.31 20.57 -3.82
C PHE A 64 -1.82 20.47 -3.49
N LEU A 65 -1.52 20.12 -2.24
CA LEU A 65 -0.18 19.76 -1.80
C LEU A 65 -0.08 18.24 -1.77
N VAL A 66 0.81 17.69 -2.58
CA VAL A 66 0.92 16.24 -2.80
C VAL A 66 2.34 15.74 -2.54
N SER A 67 2.51 14.44 -2.38
CA SER A 67 3.82 13.78 -2.37
C SER A 67 4.03 12.94 -3.64
N ILE A 68 5.30 12.80 -4.01
CA ILE A 68 5.77 11.89 -5.07
C ILE A 68 6.63 10.76 -4.48
N ASP A 69 6.59 10.58 -3.17
CA ASP A 69 7.39 9.60 -2.43
C ASP A 69 7.16 8.19 -2.99
N TRP A 70 8.27 7.49 -3.26
CA TRP A 70 8.29 6.11 -3.78
C TRP A 70 7.47 5.89 -5.06
N TYR A 71 7.29 6.92 -5.88
CA TYR A 71 6.45 6.87 -7.09
C TYR A 71 4.99 6.44 -6.82
N ARG A 72 4.40 6.83 -5.68
CA ARG A 72 3.05 6.40 -5.31
C ARG A 72 1.92 7.27 -5.85
N SER A 73 2.21 8.50 -6.24
CA SER A 73 1.22 9.34 -6.94
C SER A 73 1.30 9.08 -8.44
N ASP A 74 0.15 8.96 -9.09
CA ASP A 74 0.07 8.78 -10.54
C ASP A 74 0.40 10.10 -11.25
N PRO A 75 1.39 10.16 -12.16
CA PRO A 75 1.68 11.36 -12.93
C PRO A 75 0.47 11.88 -13.72
N THR A 76 -0.34 10.99 -14.29
CA THR A 76 -1.58 11.36 -15.00
C THR A 76 -2.59 12.02 -14.07
N ALA A 77 -2.74 11.51 -12.87
CA ALA A 77 -3.60 12.12 -11.87
C ALA A 77 -3.13 13.53 -11.46
N LEU A 78 -1.80 13.71 -11.31
CA LEU A 78 -1.22 15.02 -11.01
C LEU A 78 -1.45 16.02 -12.14
N GLU A 79 -1.33 15.57 -13.39
CA GLU A 79 -1.65 16.40 -14.58
C GLU A 79 -3.11 16.79 -14.62
N ARG A 80 -4.00 15.86 -14.33
CA ARG A 80 -5.45 16.13 -14.28
C ARG A 80 -5.81 17.14 -13.19
N LEU A 81 -5.19 17.03 -11.99
CA LEU A 81 -5.36 18.07 -10.96
C LEU A 81 -4.86 19.43 -11.42
N ALA A 82 -3.72 19.49 -12.13
CA ALA A 82 -3.17 20.74 -12.64
C ALA A 82 -3.97 21.31 -13.83
N ALA A 83 -4.74 20.47 -14.54
CA ALA A 83 -5.65 20.91 -15.61
C ALA A 83 -6.95 21.53 -15.06
N LEU A 84 -7.26 21.32 -13.77
CA LEU A 84 -8.32 22.07 -13.10
C LEU A 84 -7.86 23.52 -12.88
N PRO A 85 -8.79 24.47 -12.64
CA PRO A 85 -8.42 25.80 -12.14
C PRO A 85 -7.92 25.69 -10.68
N ALA A 86 -6.73 25.12 -10.53
CA ALA A 86 -6.12 24.76 -9.25
C ALA A 86 -4.60 24.95 -9.30
N GLU A 87 -3.98 25.23 -8.15
CA GLU A 87 -2.53 25.18 -8.00
C GLU A 87 -2.13 23.85 -7.36
N VAL A 88 -1.14 23.17 -7.95
CA VAL A 88 -0.60 21.90 -7.44
C VAL A 88 0.87 22.08 -7.11
N ARG A 89 1.24 21.75 -5.88
CA ARG A 89 2.62 21.72 -5.42
C ARG A 89 2.99 20.35 -4.86
N VAL A 90 4.29 20.05 -4.89
CA VAL A 90 4.86 18.78 -4.44
C VAL A 90 5.72 19.03 -3.21
N HIS A 91 5.36 18.41 -2.09
CA HIS A 91 6.13 18.51 -0.85
C HIS A 91 7.55 17.94 -1.06
N ASP A 92 8.57 18.70 -0.68
CA ASP A 92 10.00 18.39 -0.89
C ASP A 92 10.37 17.92 -2.31
N GLY A 93 9.51 18.26 -3.30
CA GLY A 93 9.52 17.67 -4.63
C GLY A 93 10.85 17.77 -5.36
N ARG A 94 11.56 18.92 -5.25
CA ARG A 94 12.88 19.12 -5.87
C ARG A 94 13.93 18.15 -5.36
N ARG A 95 13.89 17.82 -4.06
CA ARG A 95 14.86 16.92 -3.43
C ARG A 95 14.51 15.45 -3.66
N VAL A 96 13.21 15.12 -3.60
CA VAL A 96 12.73 13.75 -3.72
C VAL A 96 12.85 13.25 -5.16
N VAL A 97 12.54 14.09 -6.16
CA VAL A 97 12.58 13.70 -7.58
C VAL A 97 13.99 13.35 -8.08
N ASP A 98 15.02 13.83 -7.39
CA ASP A 98 16.42 13.57 -7.72
C ASP A 98 16.95 12.27 -7.10
N ARG A 99 16.21 11.66 -6.20
CA ARG A 99 16.63 10.46 -5.49
C ARG A 99 16.18 9.17 -6.20
N PRO A 100 17.01 8.13 -6.23
CA PRO A 100 16.59 6.84 -6.74
C PRO A 100 15.32 6.35 -6.05
N GLY A 101 14.34 5.90 -6.83
CA GLY A 101 13.06 5.43 -6.31
C GLY A 101 12.17 6.51 -5.67
N CYS A 102 12.49 7.79 -5.85
CA CYS A 102 11.83 8.90 -5.14
C CYS A 102 11.70 8.66 -3.63
N VAL A 103 12.77 8.10 -3.01
CA VAL A 103 12.79 7.82 -1.57
C VAL A 103 12.92 9.13 -0.79
N PRO A 104 11.95 9.51 0.06
CA PRO A 104 12.02 10.75 0.82
C PRO A 104 13.08 10.70 1.94
N PHE A 105 13.53 11.84 2.42
CA PHE A 105 14.34 11.93 3.65
C PHE A 105 13.49 11.65 4.89
N VAL A 106 12.30 12.25 4.91
CA VAL A 106 11.27 12.01 5.92
C VAL A 106 9.96 11.75 5.15
N PRO A 107 9.28 10.61 5.37
CA PRO A 107 8.00 10.33 4.75
C PRO A 107 6.97 11.40 5.07
N TRP A 108 6.32 11.94 4.03
CA TRP A 108 5.25 12.92 4.19
C TRP A 108 3.91 12.26 3.87
N HIS A 109 3.05 12.10 4.90
CA HIS A 109 1.89 11.22 4.79
C HIS A 109 0.57 11.79 5.33
N PRO A 110 0.25 13.10 5.13
CA PRO A 110 -1.03 13.66 5.53
C PRO A 110 -2.18 13.19 4.65
N LYS A 111 -3.38 13.29 5.21
CA LYS A 111 -4.67 13.20 4.51
C LYS A 111 -5.57 14.24 5.16
N TRP A 112 -5.50 15.41 4.63
CA TRP A 112 -6.18 16.59 5.15
C TRP A 112 -6.81 17.34 4.00
N PHE A 113 -8.10 17.63 4.14
CA PHE A 113 -8.88 18.45 3.23
C PHE A 113 -9.52 19.56 4.03
N SER A 114 -9.49 20.79 3.54
CA SER A 114 -10.01 21.93 4.24
C SER A 114 -10.72 22.90 3.31
N VAL A 115 -11.65 23.63 3.88
CA VAL A 115 -12.26 24.78 3.25
C VAL A 115 -12.22 25.97 4.19
N HIS A 116 -12.00 27.15 3.64
CA HIS A 116 -12.08 28.38 4.40
C HIS A 116 -12.68 29.53 3.60
N GLY A 117 -13.32 30.44 4.31
CA GLY A 117 -13.96 31.62 3.76
C GLY A 117 -14.60 32.46 4.85
N SER A 118 -15.33 33.50 4.46
CA SER A 118 -16.04 34.38 5.38
C SER A 118 -17.26 33.69 6.02
N SER A 119 -17.86 32.71 5.32
CA SER A 119 -19.11 32.06 5.75
C SER A 119 -18.89 30.85 6.63
N ALA A 120 -17.79 30.09 6.38
CA ALA A 120 -17.48 28.87 7.08
C ALA A 120 -16.00 28.52 7.01
N ARG A 121 -15.57 27.67 7.95
CA ARG A 121 -14.30 26.93 7.94
C ARG A 121 -14.60 25.49 8.25
N GLY A 122 -13.85 24.58 7.66
CA GLY A 122 -13.99 23.18 7.96
C GLY A 122 -12.80 22.37 7.50
N HIS A 123 -12.60 21.23 8.14
CA HIS A 123 -11.63 20.26 7.66
C HIS A 123 -12.09 18.81 7.84
N LEU A 124 -11.58 17.96 6.97
CA LEU A 124 -11.59 16.52 7.10
C LEU A 124 -10.14 16.06 7.32
N VAL A 125 -9.88 15.41 8.44
CA VAL A 125 -8.58 14.80 8.78
C VAL A 125 -8.78 13.31 8.95
N GLY A 126 -7.96 12.49 8.31
CA GLY A 126 -8.15 11.06 8.40
C GLY A 126 -7.02 10.21 7.82
N SER A 127 -7.37 8.99 7.45
CA SER A 127 -6.44 8.01 6.86
C SER A 127 -6.53 7.93 5.34
N GLY A 128 -7.60 8.47 4.70
CA GLY A 128 -7.89 8.32 3.28
C GLY A 128 -7.08 9.24 2.37
N ASN A 129 -6.32 8.69 1.44
CA ASN A 129 -5.65 9.42 0.37
C ASN A 129 -6.65 9.91 -0.71
N LEU A 130 -6.18 10.74 -1.65
CA LEU A 130 -6.92 11.08 -2.86
C LEU A 130 -6.85 9.91 -3.86
N SER A 131 -7.41 8.80 -3.45
CA SER A 131 -7.51 7.54 -4.19
C SER A 131 -8.92 6.99 -4.05
N ARG A 132 -9.36 6.13 -4.98
CA ARG A 132 -10.70 5.54 -4.90
C ARG A 132 -10.93 4.80 -3.57
N ASN A 133 -9.92 4.04 -3.13
CA ASN A 133 -9.99 3.36 -1.83
C ASN A 133 -10.06 4.35 -0.67
N GLY A 134 -9.21 5.36 -0.67
CA GLY A 134 -9.19 6.39 0.38
C GLY A 134 -10.47 7.22 0.45
N LEU A 135 -11.17 7.41 -0.67
CA LEU A 135 -12.37 8.24 -0.75
C LEU A 135 -13.68 7.46 -0.65
N VAL A 136 -13.75 6.23 -1.20
CA VAL A 136 -15.02 5.54 -1.49
C VAL A 136 -15.10 4.13 -0.90
N SER A 137 -14.11 3.25 -1.19
CA SER A 137 -14.25 1.81 -1.01
C SER A 137 -13.41 1.21 0.12
N GLY A 138 -12.36 1.88 0.57
CA GLY A 138 -11.47 1.40 1.63
C GLY A 138 -12.06 1.52 3.03
N HIS A 139 -11.42 0.86 3.98
CA HIS A 139 -11.74 0.99 5.40
C HIS A 139 -10.94 2.15 6.00
N GLU A 140 -11.50 3.33 5.92
CA GLU A 140 -10.85 4.56 6.37
C GLU A 140 -11.55 5.13 7.60
N ALA A 141 -10.83 5.91 8.38
CA ALA A 141 -11.37 6.65 9.50
C ALA A 141 -10.99 8.13 9.39
N GLY A 142 -11.88 9.02 9.79
CA GLY A 142 -11.62 10.46 9.76
C GLY A 142 -12.52 11.24 10.69
N VAL A 143 -12.21 12.52 10.81
CA VAL A 143 -12.99 13.50 11.57
C VAL A 143 -13.31 14.66 10.64
N LEU A 144 -14.60 14.89 10.42
CA LEU A 144 -15.12 16.08 9.76
C LEU A 144 -15.51 17.10 10.81
N GLN A 145 -15.01 18.32 10.69
CA GLN A 145 -15.41 19.46 11.52
C GLN A 145 -15.74 20.65 10.62
N ILE A 146 -16.87 21.27 10.85
CA ILE A 146 -17.32 22.48 10.14
C ILE A 146 -17.81 23.47 11.18
N VAL A 147 -17.30 24.70 11.10
CA VAL A 147 -17.74 25.83 11.93
C VAL A 147 -18.15 26.97 11.02
N ARG A 148 -19.37 27.49 11.24
CA ARG A 148 -19.89 28.62 10.45
C ARG A 148 -19.65 29.96 11.18
N LYS A 149 -20.28 30.17 12.31
CA LYS A 149 -20.08 31.35 13.19
C LYS A 149 -19.94 30.83 14.62
N PRO A 150 -18.71 30.71 15.16
CA PRO A 150 -18.50 30.11 16.45
C PRO A 150 -19.21 30.95 17.54
N SER A 151 -20.22 30.35 18.18
CA SER A 151 -21.08 31.00 19.16
C SER A 151 -20.76 30.61 20.60
N ASN A 152 -20.13 29.46 20.78
CA ASN A 152 -19.83 28.91 22.10
C ASN A 152 -18.37 28.47 22.25
N LYS A 153 -17.96 28.11 23.47
CA LYS A 153 -16.56 27.73 23.77
C LYS A 153 -16.09 26.53 22.98
N THR A 154 -16.95 25.53 22.78
CA THR A 154 -16.60 24.31 22.02
C THR A 154 -16.34 24.63 20.55
N GLU A 155 -17.21 25.42 19.91
CA GLU A 155 -17.02 25.83 18.52
C GLU A 155 -15.75 26.69 18.33
N LYS A 156 -15.42 27.54 19.29
CA LYS A 156 -14.15 28.30 19.26
C LYS A 156 -12.92 27.41 19.36
N VAL A 157 -12.98 26.33 20.15
CA VAL A 157 -11.88 25.34 20.23
C VAL A 157 -11.75 24.58 18.90
N VAL A 158 -12.86 24.17 18.29
CA VAL A 158 -12.86 23.52 16.97
C VAL A 158 -12.30 24.47 15.90
N GLU A 159 -12.75 25.73 15.88
CA GLU A 159 -12.22 26.72 14.94
C GLU A 159 -10.71 26.92 15.11
N ALA A 160 -10.21 26.98 16.34
CA ALA A 160 -8.79 27.12 16.60
C ALA A 160 -7.98 25.91 16.07
N ALA A 161 -8.53 24.69 16.20
CA ALA A 161 -7.92 23.49 15.64
C ALA A 161 -7.88 23.52 14.09
N ILE A 162 -8.96 23.97 13.43
CA ILE A 162 -9.00 24.13 11.98
C ILE A 162 -7.95 25.15 11.53
N ARG A 163 -7.86 26.31 12.19
CA ARG A 163 -6.87 27.35 11.90
C ARG A 163 -5.43 26.88 12.09
N ALA A 164 -5.18 26.03 13.08
CA ALA A 164 -3.84 25.42 13.27
C ALA A 164 -3.50 24.49 12.10
N GLY A 165 -4.45 23.73 11.57
CA GLY A 165 -4.29 22.93 10.36
C GLY A 165 -4.02 23.78 9.11
N GLU A 166 -4.73 24.92 8.96
CA GLU A 166 -4.50 25.87 7.87
C GLU A 166 -3.10 26.48 7.95
N ALA A 167 -2.65 26.89 9.14
CA ALA A 167 -1.29 27.42 9.33
C ALA A 167 -0.20 26.37 8.99
N TRP A 168 -0.39 25.13 9.43
CA TRP A 168 0.49 24.03 9.06
C TRP A 168 0.54 23.78 7.54
N PHE A 169 -0.63 23.89 6.86
CA PHE A 169 -0.68 23.77 5.40
C PHE A 169 0.09 24.89 4.73
N GLU A 170 -0.04 26.15 5.15
CA GLU A 170 0.68 27.29 4.61
C GLU A 170 2.20 27.15 4.75
N ASP A 171 2.69 26.70 5.91
CA ASP A 171 4.10 26.42 6.12
C ASP A 171 4.61 25.35 5.14
N SER A 172 3.87 24.25 5.00
CA SER A 172 4.19 23.16 4.09
C SER A 172 4.10 23.60 2.62
N TRP A 173 3.12 24.44 2.28
CA TRP A 173 2.88 24.96 0.96
C TRP A 173 4.00 25.89 0.48
N THR A 174 4.47 26.77 1.35
CA THR A 174 5.52 27.75 1.03
C THR A 174 6.82 27.08 0.62
N GLY A 175 7.20 25.99 1.28
CA GLY A 175 8.41 25.21 0.96
C GLY A 175 8.26 24.22 -0.21
N ALA A 176 7.05 24.01 -0.71
CA ALA A 176 6.77 22.99 -1.72
C ALA A 176 7.11 23.45 -3.15
N ALA A 177 7.56 22.51 -3.97
CA ALA A 177 7.87 22.78 -5.36
C ALA A 177 6.60 22.88 -6.23
N PRO A 178 6.45 23.89 -7.09
CA PRO A 178 5.39 23.88 -8.12
C PRO A 178 5.47 22.61 -8.96
N LEU A 179 4.35 21.94 -9.20
CA LEU A 179 4.32 20.67 -9.95
C LEU A 179 5.07 20.71 -11.29
N PRO A 180 4.93 21.74 -12.14
CA PRO A 180 5.64 21.77 -13.41
C PRO A 180 7.16 21.68 -13.30
N THR A 181 7.73 22.09 -12.16
CA THR A 181 9.19 22.05 -11.97
C THR A 181 9.76 20.65 -11.73
N VAL A 182 8.90 19.68 -11.40
CA VAL A 182 9.33 18.30 -11.06
C VAL A 182 8.66 17.24 -11.92
N LEU A 183 7.54 17.57 -12.58
CA LEU A 183 6.65 16.61 -13.22
C LEU A 183 7.32 15.80 -14.33
N ASP A 184 8.07 16.43 -15.21
CA ASP A 184 8.71 15.75 -16.35
C ASP A 184 9.76 14.72 -15.89
N LYS A 185 10.54 15.08 -14.89
CA LYS A 185 11.52 14.16 -14.31
C LYS A 185 10.84 13.01 -13.57
N TYR A 186 9.81 13.34 -12.80
CA TYR A 186 8.98 12.36 -12.09
C TYR A 186 8.32 11.38 -13.06
N ARG A 187 7.70 11.87 -14.14
CA ARG A 187 7.05 11.04 -15.18
C ARG A 187 8.03 10.06 -15.81
N ARG A 188 9.24 10.52 -16.17
CA ARG A 188 10.26 9.64 -16.74
C ARG A 188 10.69 8.54 -15.76
N GLY A 189 10.90 8.89 -14.50
CA GLY A 189 11.24 7.90 -13.47
C GLY A 189 10.10 6.90 -13.21
N PHE A 190 8.87 7.39 -13.14
CA PHE A 190 7.67 6.56 -12.99
C PHE A 190 7.48 5.58 -14.17
N ALA A 191 7.67 6.06 -15.40
CA ALA A 191 7.57 5.23 -16.60
C ALA A 191 8.69 4.17 -16.70
N ALA A 192 9.83 4.41 -16.07
CA ALA A 192 10.94 3.46 -16.01
C ALA A 192 10.75 2.37 -14.93
N LEU A 193 9.74 2.49 -14.08
CA LEU A 193 9.42 1.45 -13.10
C LEU A 193 9.00 0.17 -13.80
N PRO A 194 9.38 -1.01 -13.26
CA PRO A 194 8.80 -2.27 -13.71
C PRO A 194 7.27 -2.19 -13.67
N LYS A 195 6.58 -2.64 -14.71
CA LYS A 195 5.10 -2.59 -14.79
C LYS A 195 4.42 -3.22 -13.57
N THR A 196 5.08 -4.14 -12.89
CA THR A 196 4.67 -4.74 -11.62
C THR A 196 4.71 -3.77 -10.43
N GLU A 197 5.42 -2.64 -10.51
CA GLU A 197 5.46 -1.62 -9.46
C GLU A 197 4.41 -0.54 -9.65
N VAL A 198 4.08 -0.20 -10.89
CA VAL A 198 3.02 0.78 -11.22
C VAL A 198 1.63 0.26 -10.79
N ALA A 199 1.40 -1.05 -10.85
CA ALA A 199 0.17 -1.69 -10.37
C ALA A 199 -0.01 -1.70 -8.83
N ARG A 200 0.90 -1.08 -8.07
CA ARG A 200 0.87 -1.03 -6.58
C ARG A 200 0.20 0.19 -5.99
N ASN A 201 -0.34 1.08 -6.80
CA ASN A 201 -1.20 2.14 -6.30
C ASN A 201 -2.48 1.52 -5.73
N ASP A 202 -2.95 2.03 -4.60
CA ASP A 202 -4.08 1.51 -3.80
C ASP A 202 -5.42 1.32 -4.57
N ASP A 203 -5.44 1.68 -5.86
CA ASP A 203 -6.60 1.65 -6.75
C ASP A 203 -6.67 0.44 -7.69
N VAL A 204 -5.74 -0.49 -7.65
CA VAL A 204 -5.72 -1.67 -8.56
C VAL A 204 -6.91 -2.61 -8.34
N ALA A 205 -7.72 -2.38 -7.32
CA ALA A 205 -8.94 -3.17 -7.08
C ALA A 205 -10.09 -2.89 -8.05
N ASP A 206 -10.00 -1.93 -8.99
CA ASP A 206 -11.17 -1.49 -9.76
C ASP A 206 -10.95 -1.19 -11.24
N VAL A 207 -9.99 -1.82 -11.89
CA VAL A 207 -9.97 -1.88 -13.35
C VAL A 207 -10.73 -3.12 -13.77
N SER A 208 -11.97 -2.89 -14.17
CA SER A 208 -12.90 -3.88 -14.72
C SER A 208 -12.22 -4.91 -15.62
N GLY A 209 -12.24 -6.16 -15.21
CA GLY A 209 -11.84 -7.33 -16.02
C GLY A 209 -10.56 -8.06 -15.59
N ARG A 210 -9.78 -7.53 -14.63
CA ARG A 210 -8.70 -8.31 -14.01
C ARG A 210 -9.06 -8.57 -12.55
N VAL A 211 -9.41 -9.79 -12.25
CA VAL A 211 -9.64 -10.27 -10.88
C VAL A 211 -8.29 -10.23 -10.16
N GLY A 212 -7.89 -9.06 -9.65
CA GLY A 212 -6.85 -8.95 -8.65
C GLY A 212 -7.42 -9.43 -7.32
N THR A 213 -6.71 -10.31 -6.63
CA THR A 213 -7.13 -10.70 -5.28
C THR A 213 -6.97 -9.49 -4.34
N ARG A 214 -7.80 -9.40 -3.30
CA ARG A 214 -7.72 -8.37 -2.23
C ARG A 214 -6.31 -8.16 -1.64
N TYR A 215 -5.41 -9.09 -1.87
CA TYR A 215 -4.04 -9.11 -1.37
C TYR A 215 -2.97 -8.72 -2.42
N GLY A 216 -3.38 -8.22 -3.59
CA GLY A 216 -2.47 -7.64 -4.57
C GLY A 216 -1.77 -8.63 -5.52
N LEU A 217 -2.17 -9.90 -5.55
CA LEU A 217 -1.73 -10.83 -6.59
C LEU A 217 -2.72 -10.81 -7.78
N THR A 218 -2.19 -10.80 -9.01
CA THR A 218 -3.02 -10.95 -10.22
C THR A 218 -3.46 -12.39 -10.39
N ALA A 219 -4.49 -12.61 -11.22
CA ALA A 219 -4.93 -13.98 -11.57
C ALA A 219 -3.80 -14.81 -12.20
N GLU A 220 -2.94 -14.17 -13.00
CA GLU A 220 -1.76 -14.81 -13.61
C GLU A 220 -0.72 -15.22 -12.55
N GLN A 221 -0.47 -14.35 -11.56
CA GLN A 221 0.43 -14.66 -10.45
C GLN A 221 -0.11 -15.80 -9.60
N LEU A 222 -1.42 -15.83 -9.35
CA LEU A 222 -2.08 -16.90 -8.62
C LEU A 222 -2.02 -18.23 -9.39
N ALA A 223 -2.25 -18.20 -10.70
CA ALA A 223 -2.09 -19.36 -11.57
C ALA A 223 -0.65 -19.86 -11.58
N ALA A 224 0.34 -18.97 -11.65
CA ALA A 224 1.76 -19.31 -11.58
C ALA A 224 2.12 -19.99 -10.24
N LEU A 225 1.61 -19.48 -9.10
CA LEU A 225 1.79 -20.10 -7.79
C LEU A 225 1.19 -21.51 -7.72
N THR A 226 0.03 -21.72 -8.33
CA THR A 226 -0.66 -23.01 -8.35
C THR A 226 0.11 -24.06 -9.15
N SER A 227 0.57 -23.69 -10.35
CA SER A 227 1.22 -24.60 -11.31
C SER A 227 2.69 -24.85 -11.04
N ALA A 228 3.41 -23.91 -10.45
CA ALA A 228 4.85 -24.01 -10.24
C ALA A 228 5.24 -25.18 -9.34
N THR A 229 6.40 -25.75 -9.63
CA THR A 229 7.04 -26.77 -8.79
C THR A 229 8.04 -26.19 -7.79
N ASN A 230 8.52 -24.97 -8.05
CA ASN A 230 9.54 -24.29 -7.24
C ASN A 230 9.07 -22.90 -6.80
N PHE A 231 9.27 -22.58 -5.53
CA PHE A 231 9.04 -21.25 -4.94
C PHE A 231 10.29 -20.81 -4.20
N TRP A 232 10.88 -19.69 -4.60
CA TRP A 232 12.02 -19.11 -3.88
C TRP A 232 11.66 -17.76 -3.26
N ILE A 233 12.30 -17.44 -2.13
CA ILE A 233 12.12 -16.17 -1.43
C ILE A 233 13.38 -15.76 -0.68
N GLU A 234 13.68 -14.45 -0.68
CA GLU A 234 14.76 -13.91 0.13
C GLU A 234 14.39 -13.92 1.61
N GLY A 235 15.31 -14.40 2.46
CA GLY A 235 15.15 -14.40 3.91
C GLY A 235 15.49 -13.06 4.55
N THR A 236 16.32 -12.23 3.89
CA THR A 236 16.78 -10.94 4.41
C THR A 236 15.61 -10.04 4.84
N GLY A 237 15.60 -9.65 6.13
CA GLY A 237 14.51 -8.85 6.69
C GLY A 237 13.13 -9.55 6.75
N GLY A 238 13.05 -10.83 6.36
CA GLY A 238 11.81 -11.60 6.32
C GLY A 238 11.70 -12.69 7.36
N ILE A 239 12.75 -12.92 8.14
CA ILE A 239 12.78 -13.93 9.19
C ILE A 239 12.50 -13.25 10.53
N SER A 240 11.38 -13.61 11.16
CA SER A 240 11.01 -13.08 12.47
C SER A 240 11.60 -13.92 13.59
N LYS A 241 12.13 -13.24 14.61
CA LYS A 241 12.71 -13.84 15.83
C LYS A 241 11.66 -13.87 16.94
N ASN A 242 10.84 -14.90 16.96
CA ASN A 242 9.78 -15.06 17.97
C ASN A 242 10.26 -15.65 19.31
N ARG A 243 11.59 -15.89 19.47
CA ARG A 243 12.20 -16.60 20.59
C ARG A 243 13.24 -15.79 21.34
N GLY A 244 13.26 -14.47 21.09
CA GLY A 244 14.20 -13.54 21.67
C GLY A 244 15.34 -13.12 20.71
N PRO A 245 16.00 -11.97 20.97
CA PRO A 245 16.95 -11.36 20.05
C PRO A 245 18.24 -12.17 19.84
N SER A 246 18.61 -13.01 20.80
CA SER A 246 19.82 -13.84 20.75
C SER A 246 19.64 -15.20 20.07
N ARG A 247 18.41 -15.57 19.68
CA ARG A 247 18.13 -16.85 19.02
C ARG A 247 17.85 -16.63 17.53
N PRO A 248 18.29 -17.58 16.65
CA PRO A 248 17.99 -17.47 15.22
C PRO A 248 16.48 -17.50 14.98
N GLY A 249 16.03 -16.69 14.03
CA GLY A 249 14.65 -16.65 13.60
C GLY A 249 14.25 -17.90 12.82
N ASN A 250 12.97 -18.26 12.88
CA ASN A 250 12.42 -19.39 12.14
C ASN A 250 11.02 -19.14 11.56
N GLN A 251 10.49 -17.94 11.68
CA GLN A 251 9.24 -17.57 11.03
C GLN A 251 9.53 -16.77 9.76
N LEU A 252 9.25 -17.36 8.61
CA LEU A 252 9.40 -16.71 7.32
C LEU A 252 8.09 -16.01 6.93
N ASN A 253 8.14 -14.68 6.84
CA ASN A 253 7.04 -13.87 6.35
C ASN A 253 7.03 -13.89 4.82
N MET A 254 5.90 -14.17 4.22
CA MET A 254 5.70 -14.27 2.77
C MET A 254 4.56 -13.33 2.35
N SER A 255 4.49 -12.99 1.06
CA SER A 255 3.34 -12.26 0.54
C SER A 255 2.04 -13.02 0.81
N ALA A 256 0.96 -12.29 1.06
CA ALA A 256 -0.35 -12.91 1.16
C ALA A 256 -0.66 -13.74 -0.09
N LEU A 257 -1.36 -14.85 0.08
CA LEU A 257 -1.70 -15.85 -0.96
C LEU A 257 -0.52 -16.71 -1.47
N THR A 258 0.72 -16.51 -1.03
CA THR A 258 1.80 -17.47 -1.34
C THR A 258 1.51 -18.87 -0.78
N ARG A 259 0.60 -18.97 0.20
CA ARG A 259 0.05 -20.25 0.69
C ARG A 259 -0.52 -21.15 -0.41
N VAL A 260 -0.94 -20.57 -1.55
CA VAL A 260 -1.45 -21.35 -2.70
C VAL A 260 -0.40 -22.29 -3.27
N PHE A 261 0.88 -21.85 -3.33
CA PHE A 261 1.98 -22.73 -3.69
C PHE A 261 2.07 -23.95 -2.76
N PHE A 262 1.77 -23.75 -1.49
CA PHE A 262 1.79 -24.79 -0.45
C PHE A 262 0.48 -25.60 -0.36
N GLY A 263 -0.41 -25.48 -1.33
CA GLY A 263 -1.69 -26.21 -1.36
C GLY A 263 -2.81 -25.58 -0.53
N GLY A 264 -2.61 -24.34 -0.07
CA GLY A 264 -3.65 -23.59 0.63
C GLY A 264 -4.66 -22.95 -0.34
N SER A 265 -5.83 -22.59 0.19
CA SER A 265 -6.86 -21.88 -0.56
C SER A 265 -6.46 -20.41 -0.83
N ALA A 266 -6.92 -19.89 -1.97
CA ALA A 266 -6.90 -18.46 -2.30
C ALA A 266 -8.02 -17.67 -1.60
N ASP A 267 -8.93 -18.35 -0.89
CA ASP A 267 -10.06 -17.70 -0.22
C ASP A 267 -9.63 -16.69 0.82
N GLU A 268 -10.50 -15.74 1.09
CA GLU A 268 -10.30 -14.79 2.17
C GLU A 268 -10.43 -15.48 3.52
N VAL A 269 -9.43 -15.24 4.38
CA VAL A 269 -9.40 -15.79 5.74
C VAL A 269 -9.21 -14.67 6.76
N PRO A 270 -9.76 -14.80 7.97
CA PRO A 270 -9.53 -13.85 9.05
C PRO A 270 -8.03 -13.76 9.41
N ARG A 271 -7.60 -12.59 9.91
CA ARG A 271 -6.24 -12.45 10.46
C ARG A 271 -6.04 -13.40 11.65
N ASN A 272 -4.80 -13.81 11.86
CA ASN A 272 -4.39 -14.76 12.89
C ASN A 272 -4.99 -16.16 12.73
N SER A 273 -5.43 -16.53 11.52
CA SER A 273 -5.93 -17.86 11.21
C SER A 273 -4.81 -18.86 10.94
N ALA A 274 -4.93 -20.06 11.47
CA ALA A 274 -4.17 -21.21 10.99
C ALA A 274 -4.71 -21.64 9.62
N LEU A 275 -3.83 -21.92 8.68
CA LEU A 275 -4.20 -22.25 7.30
C LEU A 275 -4.01 -23.72 6.99
N LEU A 276 -2.77 -24.19 7.10
CA LEU A 276 -2.38 -25.57 6.81
C LEU A 276 -1.04 -25.89 7.49
N SER A 277 -0.64 -27.14 7.42
CA SER A 277 0.69 -27.59 7.82
C SER A 277 1.33 -28.39 6.70
N VAL A 278 2.63 -28.24 6.51
CA VAL A 278 3.40 -28.91 5.48
C VAL A 278 4.55 -29.73 6.06
N THR A 279 5.01 -30.72 5.33
CA THR A 279 6.24 -31.44 5.63
C THR A 279 7.40 -30.80 4.89
N ILE A 280 8.49 -30.52 5.59
CA ILE A 280 9.71 -29.92 5.04
C ILE A 280 10.86 -30.92 5.21
N GLU A 281 11.47 -31.27 4.09
CA GLU A 281 12.72 -32.06 4.04
C GLU A 281 13.88 -31.13 3.73
N HIS A 282 14.99 -31.28 4.48
CA HIS A 282 16.24 -30.56 4.22
C HIS A 282 17.35 -31.57 3.90
N PRO A 283 17.63 -31.78 2.60
CA PRO A 283 18.56 -32.84 2.19
C PRO A 283 19.98 -32.68 2.71
N ALA A 284 20.44 -31.43 2.88
CA ALA A 284 21.79 -31.16 3.38
C ALA A 284 22.01 -31.66 4.81
N ASP A 285 20.96 -31.63 5.63
CA ASP A 285 21.00 -32.11 7.03
C ASP A 285 20.39 -33.52 7.19
N GLN A 286 19.89 -34.10 6.10
CA GLN A 286 19.15 -35.38 6.09
C GLN A 286 18.00 -35.42 7.11
N THR A 287 17.30 -34.29 7.26
CA THR A 287 16.26 -34.12 8.25
C THR A 287 14.90 -33.86 7.59
N VAL A 288 13.84 -34.30 8.29
CA VAL A 288 12.45 -34.08 7.90
C VAL A 288 11.70 -33.50 9.10
N SER A 289 11.00 -32.40 8.86
CA SER A 289 10.08 -31.78 9.82
C SER A 289 8.65 -31.91 9.32
N SER A 290 7.84 -32.71 9.98
CA SER A 290 6.42 -32.82 9.71
C SER A 290 5.63 -31.74 10.48
N GLY A 291 4.56 -31.22 9.86
CA GLY A 291 3.63 -30.30 10.52
C GLY A 291 4.14 -28.86 10.67
N ALA A 292 5.03 -28.38 9.79
CA ALA A 292 5.41 -26.97 9.74
C ALA A 292 4.17 -26.10 9.44
N PRO A 293 3.69 -25.27 10.38
CA PRO A 293 2.43 -24.57 10.23
C PRO A 293 2.59 -23.34 9.32
N ILE A 294 1.59 -23.12 8.50
CA ILE A 294 1.37 -21.87 7.76
C ILE A 294 0.15 -21.18 8.33
N ARG A 295 0.26 -19.91 8.67
CA ARG A 295 -0.81 -19.06 9.19
C ARG A 295 -0.91 -17.75 8.43
N PHE A 296 -2.08 -17.14 8.46
CA PHE A 296 -2.28 -15.75 8.03
C PHE A 296 -2.15 -14.83 9.23
N SER A 297 -1.17 -13.95 9.21
CA SER A 297 -0.81 -13.12 10.36
C SER A 297 -1.68 -11.87 10.51
N ASP A 298 -1.51 -11.15 11.61
CA ASP A 298 -2.16 -9.87 11.91
C ASP A 298 -1.79 -8.75 10.92
N ASN A 299 -0.57 -8.80 10.37
CA ASN A 299 -0.10 -7.86 9.36
C ASN A 299 -0.44 -8.28 7.91
N SER A 300 -1.41 -9.17 7.72
CA SER A 300 -1.90 -9.64 6.42
C SER A 300 -0.83 -10.31 5.55
N MET A 301 0.06 -11.08 6.16
CA MET A 301 1.09 -11.87 5.49
C MET A 301 0.87 -13.35 5.76
N ASP A 302 1.20 -14.20 4.79
CA ASP A 302 1.34 -15.63 5.05
C ASP A 302 2.66 -15.86 5.78
N VAL A 303 2.64 -16.65 6.83
CA VAL A 303 3.83 -16.95 7.65
C VAL A 303 3.99 -18.44 7.78
N ILE A 304 5.11 -18.97 7.32
CA ILE A 304 5.50 -20.35 7.57
C ILE A 304 6.48 -20.42 8.75
N THR A 305 6.22 -21.32 9.69
CA THR A 305 7.14 -21.58 10.79
C THR A 305 8.05 -22.73 10.39
N LEU A 306 9.29 -22.39 10.10
CA LEU A 306 10.35 -23.33 9.74
C LEU A 306 10.93 -24.03 10.97
N PRO A 307 11.61 -25.17 10.80
CA PRO A 307 12.43 -25.76 11.86
C PRO A 307 13.43 -24.75 12.42
N VAL A 308 13.67 -24.85 13.72
CA VAL A 308 14.59 -23.92 14.39
C VAL A 308 16.03 -24.23 13.99
N PRO A 309 16.82 -23.25 13.52
CA PRO A 309 18.24 -23.44 13.30
C PRO A 309 18.96 -23.92 14.58
N GLY A 310 19.78 -24.92 14.45
CA GLY A 310 20.45 -25.63 15.54
C GLY A 310 20.57 -27.10 15.20
N SER A 311 20.61 -28.00 16.19
CA SER A 311 20.56 -29.43 15.94
C SER A 311 19.12 -29.92 15.84
N PRO A 312 18.71 -30.69 14.83
CA PRO A 312 19.49 -31.16 13.69
C PRO A 312 19.59 -30.19 12.48
N TRP A 313 18.86 -29.08 12.49
CA TRP A 313 18.85 -28.08 11.40
C TRP A 313 20.04 -27.13 11.52
N SER A 314 21.12 -27.39 10.79
CA SER A 314 22.37 -26.63 10.92
C SER A 314 22.32 -25.23 10.29
N THR A 315 21.41 -25.02 9.34
CA THR A 315 21.41 -23.84 8.47
C THR A 315 20.55 -22.70 9.05
N SER A 316 21.15 -21.51 9.20
CA SER A 316 20.41 -20.27 9.46
C SER A 316 19.73 -19.77 8.20
N TYR A 317 18.55 -19.15 8.37
CA TYR A 317 17.76 -18.56 7.27
C TYR A 317 18.04 -17.08 7.06
N ASP A 318 18.69 -16.42 8.02
CA ASP A 318 19.03 -15.01 7.97
C ASP A 318 19.97 -14.74 6.79
N ASP A 319 19.68 -13.69 5.99
CA ASP A 319 20.45 -13.27 4.82
C ASP A 319 20.68 -14.37 3.75
N ARG A 320 19.78 -15.33 3.70
CA ARG A 320 19.78 -16.42 2.73
C ARG A 320 18.62 -16.32 1.76
N VAL A 321 18.67 -17.13 0.72
CA VAL A 321 17.54 -17.35 -0.20
C VAL A 321 17.07 -18.79 0.02
N LEU A 322 15.77 -18.92 0.24
CA LEU A 322 15.11 -20.20 0.50
C LEU A 322 14.39 -20.64 -0.78
N LEU A 323 14.55 -21.89 -1.16
CA LEU A 323 13.81 -22.53 -2.24
C LEU A 323 13.01 -23.69 -1.68
N PHE A 324 11.71 -23.67 -1.92
CA PHE A 324 10.80 -24.79 -1.67
C PHE A 324 10.49 -25.49 -3.00
N THR A 325 10.79 -26.76 -3.11
CA THR A 325 10.46 -27.59 -4.27
C THR A 325 9.40 -28.59 -3.86
N LYS A 326 8.31 -28.71 -4.61
CA LYS A 326 7.29 -29.74 -4.38
C LYS A 326 7.93 -31.12 -4.53
N ALA A 327 7.81 -31.96 -3.52
CA ALA A 327 8.34 -33.32 -3.61
C ALA A 327 7.48 -34.16 -4.56
N THR A 328 8.13 -34.96 -5.39
CA THR A 328 7.48 -35.85 -6.36
C THR A 328 7.06 -37.20 -5.75
N ARG A 329 7.54 -37.47 -4.53
CA ARG A 329 7.28 -38.72 -3.79
C ARG A 329 6.86 -38.40 -2.35
N GLY A 330 5.95 -39.18 -1.80
CA GLY A 330 5.51 -39.06 -0.42
C GLY A 330 4.09 -38.52 -0.27
N ALA A 331 3.78 -38.09 0.95
CA ALA A 331 2.47 -37.52 1.27
C ALA A 331 2.24 -36.20 0.56
N ALA A 332 0.98 -35.84 0.34
CA ALA A 332 0.60 -34.50 -0.09
C ALA A 332 1.20 -33.42 0.83
N LEU A 333 1.50 -32.23 0.27
CA LEU A 333 2.09 -31.09 1.00
C LEU A 333 3.51 -31.35 1.54
N HIS A 334 4.31 -32.12 0.81
CA HIS A 334 5.71 -32.37 1.11
C HIS A 334 6.62 -31.49 0.21
N TYR A 335 7.57 -30.78 0.82
CA TYR A 335 8.46 -29.83 0.17
C TYR A 335 9.90 -30.05 0.58
N VAL A 336 10.80 -29.98 -0.40
CA VAL A 336 12.24 -29.98 -0.20
C VAL A 336 12.70 -28.53 -0.05
N LEU A 337 13.31 -28.21 1.11
CA LEU A 337 13.88 -26.90 1.39
C LEU A 337 15.37 -26.89 1.08
N THR A 338 15.77 -26.01 0.17
CA THR A 338 17.17 -25.70 -0.12
C THR A 338 17.47 -24.27 0.29
N VAL A 339 18.55 -24.05 1.04
CA VAL A 339 18.96 -22.72 1.53
C VAL A 339 20.32 -22.37 0.94
N ARG A 340 20.44 -21.20 0.30
CA ARG A 340 21.68 -20.73 -0.35
C ARG A 340 21.95 -19.26 -0.07
N SER A 341 23.21 -18.84 -0.30
CA SER A 341 23.55 -17.41 -0.36
C SER A 341 22.88 -16.72 -1.55
N GLY A 342 22.80 -15.40 -1.52
CA GLY A 342 22.26 -14.64 -2.65
C GLY A 342 22.94 -14.93 -3.99
N ALA A 343 24.26 -15.11 -4.01
CA ALA A 343 25.02 -15.50 -5.21
C ALA A 343 24.67 -16.95 -5.65
N GLY A 344 24.55 -17.89 -4.71
CA GLY A 344 24.22 -19.29 -4.99
C GLY A 344 22.79 -19.50 -5.50
N ALA A 345 21.89 -18.52 -5.30
CA ALA A 345 20.50 -18.55 -5.75
C ALA A 345 20.27 -17.84 -7.09
N ARG A 346 21.32 -17.41 -7.80
CA ARG A 346 21.19 -16.65 -9.05
C ARG A 346 20.40 -17.43 -10.12
N SER A 347 20.63 -18.74 -10.24
CA SER A 347 19.91 -19.59 -11.20
C SER A 347 18.41 -19.62 -10.95
N TRP A 348 17.95 -19.57 -9.70
CA TRP A 348 16.53 -19.56 -9.34
C TRP A 348 15.87 -18.24 -9.73
N ARG A 349 16.57 -17.12 -9.50
CA ARG A 349 16.11 -15.79 -9.93
C ARG A 349 15.99 -15.71 -11.44
N ASN A 350 17.04 -16.14 -12.17
CA ASN A 350 17.04 -16.12 -13.63
C ASN A 350 15.91 -17.01 -14.19
N ALA A 351 15.65 -18.18 -13.61
CA ALA A 351 14.57 -19.07 -14.05
C ALA A 351 13.20 -18.42 -13.91
N SER A 352 12.93 -17.77 -12.77
CA SER A 352 11.66 -17.06 -12.56
C SER A 352 11.56 -15.77 -13.38
N GLU A 353 12.66 -15.05 -13.61
CA GLU A 353 12.71 -13.87 -14.49
C GLU A 353 12.41 -14.24 -15.93
N ALA A 354 13.00 -15.33 -16.44
CA ALA A 354 12.75 -15.82 -17.79
C ALA A 354 11.28 -16.23 -18.02
N GLN A 355 10.58 -16.66 -16.97
CA GLN A 355 9.16 -17.02 -17.01
C GLN A 355 8.22 -15.84 -16.67
N GLY A 356 8.76 -14.66 -16.36
CA GLY A 356 7.96 -13.50 -15.92
C GLY A 356 7.29 -13.69 -14.54
N THR A 357 7.81 -14.62 -13.72
CA THR A 357 7.24 -15.01 -12.43
C THR A 357 8.12 -14.65 -11.24
N SER A 358 8.93 -13.60 -11.40
CA SER A 358 9.73 -12.98 -10.33
C SER A 358 9.02 -11.73 -9.82
N PHE A 359 8.89 -11.62 -8.49
CA PHE A 359 8.08 -10.60 -7.82
C PHE A 359 8.85 -9.93 -6.69
N SER A 360 8.35 -8.77 -6.23
CA SER A 360 8.90 -8.07 -5.07
C SER A 360 7.81 -7.78 -4.03
N MET A 361 8.14 -7.88 -2.77
CA MET A 361 7.29 -7.42 -1.67
C MET A 361 7.44 -5.90 -1.46
N ARG A 362 6.52 -5.28 -0.74
CA ARG A 362 6.60 -3.85 -0.36
C ARG A 362 7.90 -3.48 0.37
N SER A 363 8.51 -4.42 1.05
CA SER A 363 9.81 -4.27 1.72
C SER A 363 11.02 -4.26 0.77
N GLY A 364 10.81 -4.43 -0.54
CA GLY A 364 11.87 -4.64 -1.54
C GLY A 364 12.38 -6.08 -1.61
N ARG A 365 11.92 -6.96 -0.72
CA ARG A 365 12.28 -8.37 -0.68
C ARG A 365 11.71 -9.11 -1.88
N ARG A 366 12.55 -9.88 -2.56
CA ARG A 366 12.19 -10.59 -3.80
C ARG A 366 11.77 -12.03 -3.52
N TRP A 367 10.86 -12.51 -4.35
CA TRP A 367 10.44 -13.90 -4.42
C TRP A 367 10.00 -14.25 -5.84
N GLY A 368 9.85 -15.52 -6.14
CA GLY A 368 9.37 -15.97 -7.44
C GLY A 368 9.09 -17.46 -7.48
N VAL A 369 8.50 -17.88 -8.60
CA VAL A 369 8.17 -19.27 -8.87
C VAL A 369 8.67 -19.68 -10.24
N PHE A 370 8.89 -21.00 -10.45
CA PHE A 370 9.28 -21.54 -11.75
C PHE A 370 9.09 -23.05 -11.79
N GLY A 371 9.01 -23.60 -13.00
CA GLY A 371 8.93 -25.03 -13.30
C GLY A 371 7.53 -25.57 -13.42
#